data_41dd93f6a5d4cf2eca578e53d97db173
#
_entry.id   41dd93f6a5d4cf2eca578e53d97db173
#
_cell.length_a   1.000
_cell.length_b   1.000
_cell.length_c   1.000
_cell.angle_alpha   90.00
_cell.angle_beta   90.00
_cell.angle_gamma   90.00
#
_symmetry.space_group_name_H-M   'P 1'
#
loop_
_entity.id
_entity.type
_entity.pdbx_description
1 polymer ?
#
loop_
_entity_poly.entity_id
_entity_poly.type
_entity_poly.pdbx_seq_one_letter_code
_entity_poly.pdbx_strand_id
1 'polypeptide(L)'
;DAGVDSLFGGAGNDTLIGLAAGMDGDGPSDTDTADFLNGGGGDDLIIAGQDDVVHGGSGADQLVLGEWITQAASIIDFEPEEDSLLFIWDDSNAQSEPPDVVVQADPENEGQLQVWMGDQIVAQVSGPSQLDMADISLISLSSAKALELVQPFASPGAQ
;
A
#
# COMPACT_ATOMS: atom_id res chain seq x y z
N ASP A 1 -3.54 14.57 -5.65
CA ASP A 1 -3.61 15.26 -6.91
C ASP A 1 -3.80 14.24 -8.03
N ALA A 2 -4.46 14.60 -9.08
CA ALA A 2 -4.70 13.69 -10.19
C ALA A 2 -3.60 13.84 -11.23
N GLY A 3 -3.21 12.71 -11.84
CA GLY A 3 -2.16 12.68 -12.85
C GLY A 3 -0.94 11.93 -12.30
N VAL A 4 0.08 11.80 -13.13
CA VAL A 4 1.30 11.11 -12.73
C VAL A 4 2.15 12.06 -11.89
N ASP A 5 2.26 11.76 -10.62
CA ASP A 5 2.96 12.60 -9.66
C ASP A 5 4.23 11.92 -9.15
N SER A 6 5.12 12.70 -8.58
CA SER A 6 6.32 12.18 -7.92
C SER A 6 6.39 12.77 -6.53
N LEU A 7 6.34 11.91 -5.54
CA LEU A 7 6.37 12.31 -4.14
C LEU A 7 7.66 11.82 -3.49
N PHE A 8 8.33 12.72 -2.78
CA PHE A 8 9.58 12.40 -2.10
C PHE A 8 9.49 12.85 -0.65
N GLY A 9 9.63 11.90 0.26
CA GLY A 9 9.63 12.21 1.69
C GLY A 9 10.91 12.91 2.12
N GLY A 10 12.04 12.36 1.71
CA GLY A 10 13.35 12.92 2.08
C GLY A 10 13.91 12.24 3.31
N ALA A 11 14.40 13.02 4.25
CA ALA A 11 14.94 12.49 5.50
C ALA A 11 13.91 12.64 6.61
N GLY A 12 13.82 11.65 7.48
CA GLY A 12 12.87 11.64 8.56
C GLY A 12 11.71 10.72 8.30
N ASN A 13 10.78 10.65 9.22
CA ASN A 13 9.63 9.77 9.11
C ASN A 13 8.50 10.52 8.41
N ASP A 14 8.22 10.16 7.18
CA ASP A 14 7.29 10.87 6.31
C ASP A 14 6.03 10.04 6.04
N THR A 15 4.99 10.71 5.54
CA THR A 15 3.77 10.03 5.08
C THR A 15 3.49 10.45 3.65
N LEU A 16 3.50 9.48 2.75
CA LEU A 16 3.24 9.70 1.33
C LEU A 16 1.93 9.02 0.93
N ILE A 17 1.10 9.73 0.21
CA ILE A 17 -0.22 9.20 -0.19
C ILE A 17 -0.38 9.36 -1.70
N GLY A 18 -0.41 8.22 -2.40
CA GLY A 18 -0.57 8.17 -3.84
C GLY A 18 -2.03 8.09 -4.33
N LEU A 19 -2.99 8.26 -3.44
CA LEU A 19 -4.40 8.16 -3.82
C LEU A 19 -4.94 9.51 -4.29
N ALA A 20 -5.38 9.58 -5.54
CA ALA A 20 -5.91 10.81 -6.10
C ALA A 20 -7.27 11.20 -5.51
N ALA A 21 -8.16 10.26 -5.38
CA ALA A 21 -9.50 10.52 -4.85
C ALA A 21 -9.54 10.55 -3.33
N GLY A 22 -8.55 9.96 -2.71
CA GLY A 22 -8.42 10.01 -1.25
C GLY A 22 -9.49 9.25 -0.50
N MET A 23 -9.91 9.82 0.58
CA MET A 23 -10.80 9.18 1.54
C MET A 23 -12.15 9.87 1.56
N ASP A 24 -12.97 9.58 0.59
CA ASP A 24 -14.32 10.13 0.59
C ASP A 24 -15.28 9.28 1.44
N GLY A 25 -16.56 9.58 1.37
CA GLY A 25 -17.55 8.89 2.18
C GLY A 25 -17.71 7.42 1.88
N ASP A 26 -17.28 6.99 0.73
CA ASP A 26 -17.40 5.59 0.30
C ASP A 26 -16.14 4.78 0.60
N GLY A 27 -15.11 5.41 1.15
CA GLY A 27 -13.87 4.74 1.51
C GLY A 27 -12.73 5.11 0.59
N PRO A 28 -11.59 4.44 0.77
CA PRO A 28 -10.43 4.71 -0.06
C PRO A 28 -10.68 4.37 -1.51
N SER A 29 -10.34 5.27 -2.39
CA SER A 29 -10.45 5.04 -3.82
C SER A 29 -9.30 5.75 -4.54
N ASP A 30 -9.04 5.33 -5.74
CA ASP A 30 -7.99 5.91 -6.54
C ASP A 30 -8.46 6.02 -7.98
N THR A 31 -8.36 7.21 -8.53
CA THR A 31 -8.85 7.50 -9.88
C THR A 31 -7.74 7.82 -10.88
N ASP A 32 -6.50 7.85 -10.44
CA ASP A 32 -5.38 8.00 -11.36
C ASP A 32 -4.42 6.81 -11.20
N THR A 33 -3.29 6.87 -11.86
CA THR A 33 -2.38 5.74 -11.90
C THR A 33 -0.95 6.22 -12.05
N ALA A 34 -0.03 5.37 -11.61
CA ALA A 34 1.38 5.45 -11.95
C ALA A 34 2.12 6.61 -11.29
N ASP A 35 1.84 6.86 -10.03
CA ASP A 35 2.64 7.80 -9.27
C ASP A 35 3.98 7.18 -8.85
N PHE A 36 4.94 8.02 -8.59
CA PHE A 36 6.23 7.60 -8.05
C PHE A 36 6.34 8.07 -6.61
N LEU A 37 6.44 7.12 -5.69
CA LEU A 37 6.49 7.39 -4.26
C LEU A 37 7.83 6.94 -3.70
N ASN A 38 8.57 7.86 -3.09
CA ASN A 38 9.87 7.56 -2.52
C ASN A 38 9.97 8.13 -1.11
N GLY A 39 9.98 7.24 -0.12
CA GLY A 39 10.07 7.64 1.28
C GLY A 39 11.38 8.30 1.63
N GLY A 40 12.48 7.74 1.14
CA GLY A 40 13.81 8.29 1.41
C GLY A 40 14.48 7.60 2.58
N GLY A 41 14.89 8.37 3.57
CA GLY A 41 15.50 7.81 4.76
C GLY A 41 14.67 8.08 6.00
N GLY A 42 14.51 7.06 6.82
CA GLY A 42 13.67 7.10 8.00
C GLY A 42 12.59 6.04 7.91
N ASP A 43 11.70 6.01 8.89
CA ASP A 43 10.59 5.06 8.91
C ASP A 43 9.36 5.74 8.33
N ASP A 44 9.01 5.40 7.11
CA ASP A 44 7.98 6.10 6.36
C ASP A 44 6.68 5.30 6.30
N LEU A 45 5.57 6.01 6.13
CA LEU A 45 4.27 5.41 5.85
C LEU A 45 3.88 5.79 4.43
N ILE A 46 3.73 4.80 3.56
CA ILE A 46 3.42 5.02 2.16
C ILE A 46 2.13 4.31 1.79
N ILE A 47 1.14 5.08 1.39
CA ILE A 47 -0.14 4.54 0.93
C ILE A 47 -0.14 4.59 -0.59
N ALA A 48 -0.07 3.43 -1.21
CA ALA A 48 0.05 3.31 -2.66
C ALA A 48 -1.30 3.23 -3.34
N GLY A 49 -1.37 3.78 -4.52
CA GLY A 49 -2.52 3.70 -5.39
C GLY A 49 -2.28 2.77 -6.57
N GLN A 50 -3.06 2.97 -7.60
CA GLN A 50 -3.08 2.13 -8.79
C GLN A 50 -1.82 2.30 -9.62
N ASP A 51 -1.15 1.19 -9.90
CA ASP A 51 0.03 1.15 -10.77
C ASP A 51 1.18 2.05 -10.28
N ASP A 52 1.16 2.42 -8.99
CA ASP A 52 2.21 3.24 -8.42
C ASP A 52 3.54 2.49 -8.34
N VAL A 53 4.63 3.24 -8.39
CA VAL A 53 5.96 2.72 -8.16
C VAL A 53 6.44 3.21 -6.80
N VAL A 54 6.74 2.28 -5.91
CA VAL A 54 7.02 2.59 -4.51
C VAL A 54 8.45 2.21 -4.15
N HIS A 55 9.17 3.17 -3.61
CA HIS A 55 10.45 2.98 -2.95
C HIS A 55 10.30 3.38 -1.49
N GLY A 56 10.47 2.44 -0.58
CA GLY A 56 10.52 2.77 0.84
C GLY A 56 11.78 3.56 1.18
N GLY A 57 12.90 3.09 0.65
CA GLY A 57 14.20 3.67 0.96
C GLY A 57 14.85 2.93 2.11
N SER A 58 15.59 3.67 2.94
CA SER A 58 16.24 3.09 4.10
C SER A 58 15.39 3.32 5.36
N GLY A 59 15.40 2.32 6.23
CA GLY A 59 14.62 2.35 7.46
C GLY A 59 13.51 1.31 7.43
N ALA A 60 12.68 1.33 8.46
CA ALA A 60 11.55 0.41 8.56
C ALA A 60 10.30 1.10 8.02
N ASP A 61 9.94 0.78 6.80
CA ASP A 61 8.84 1.43 6.11
C ASP A 61 7.57 0.60 6.19
N GLN A 62 6.44 1.28 6.21
CA GLN A 62 5.14 0.63 6.19
C GLN A 62 4.42 0.98 4.88
N LEU A 63 4.19 -0.04 4.08
CA LEU A 63 3.55 0.13 2.77
C LEU A 63 2.11 -0.34 2.86
N VAL A 64 1.18 0.57 2.58
CA VAL A 64 -0.25 0.32 2.73
C VAL A 64 -0.88 0.19 1.35
N LEU A 65 -1.55 -0.93 1.13
CA LEU A 65 -2.28 -1.25 -0.09
C LEU A 65 -3.71 -1.63 0.31
N GLY A 66 -4.59 -1.77 -0.65
CA GLY A 66 -5.95 -2.15 -0.31
C GLY A 66 -6.80 -2.51 -1.52
N GLU A 67 -8.07 -2.70 -1.28
CA GLU A 67 -9.00 -3.15 -2.31
C GLU A 67 -9.26 -2.10 -3.41
N TRP A 68 -8.78 -0.88 -3.21
CA TRP A 68 -8.84 0.14 -4.28
C TRP A 68 -7.90 -0.18 -5.44
N ILE A 69 -6.94 -1.09 -5.24
CA ILE A 69 -5.94 -1.42 -6.25
C ILE A 69 -6.51 -2.46 -7.22
N THR A 70 -6.68 -2.06 -8.46
CA THR A 70 -7.06 -2.95 -9.56
C THR A 70 -5.91 -3.12 -10.56
N GLN A 71 -4.90 -2.25 -10.47
CA GLN A 71 -3.65 -2.39 -11.20
C GLN A 71 -2.52 -2.42 -10.18
N ALA A 72 -1.75 -3.49 -10.20
CA ALA A 72 -0.77 -3.77 -9.16
C ALA A 72 0.26 -2.66 -9.02
N ALA A 73 0.53 -2.27 -7.78
CA ALA A 73 1.64 -1.37 -7.47
C ALA A 73 2.96 -2.13 -7.56
N SER A 74 4.02 -1.44 -7.95
CA SER A 74 5.36 -2.00 -8.04
C SER A 74 6.19 -1.53 -6.85
N ILE A 75 6.59 -2.45 -5.99
CA ILE A 75 7.42 -2.16 -4.83
C ILE A 75 8.84 -2.61 -5.16
N ILE A 76 9.76 -1.66 -5.21
CA ILE A 76 11.07 -1.89 -5.82
C ILE A 76 12.11 -2.37 -4.80
N ASP A 77 12.09 -1.86 -3.58
CA ASP A 77 13.16 -2.08 -2.63
C ASP A 77 12.69 -2.62 -1.28
N PHE A 78 11.70 -3.50 -1.32
CA PHE A 78 11.14 -4.06 -0.08
C PHE A 78 12.16 -4.95 0.63
N GLU A 79 12.37 -4.69 1.91
CA GLU A 79 13.25 -5.48 2.77
C GLU A 79 12.42 -6.13 3.89
N PRO A 80 12.13 -7.44 3.78
CA PRO A 80 11.24 -8.10 4.75
C PRO A 80 11.69 -8.02 6.21
N GLU A 81 12.97 -7.80 6.44
CA GLU A 81 13.48 -7.69 7.80
C GLU A 81 13.20 -6.33 8.44
N GLU A 82 12.92 -5.31 7.61
CA GLU A 82 12.69 -3.95 8.08
C GLU A 82 11.31 -3.45 7.73
N ASP A 83 10.85 -3.76 6.54
CA ASP A 83 9.60 -3.22 6.00
C ASP A 83 8.41 -4.13 6.24
N SER A 84 7.22 -3.56 6.17
CA SER A 84 5.99 -4.32 6.31
C SER A 84 4.98 -3.92 5.25
N LEU A 85 4.18 -4.89 4.83
CA LEU A 85 3.05 -4.66 3.93
C LEU A 85 1.75 -4.76 4.73
N LEU A 86 0.88 -3.79 4.52
CA LEU A 86 -0.41 -3.75 5.17
C LEU A 86 -1.49 -3.68 4.09
N PHE A 87 -2.45 -4.62 4.12
CA PHE A 87 -3.57 -4.62 3.20
C PHE A 87 -4.85 -4.26 3.93
N ILE A 88 -5.56 -3.28 3.38
CA ILE A 88 -6.84 -2.84 3.92
C ILE A 88 -7.95 -3.45 3.07
N TRP A 89 -8.81 -4.23 3.70
CA TRP A 89 -9.96 -4.82 3.04
C TRP A 89 -11.25 -4.19 3.54
N ASP A 90 -12.22 -4.12 2.64
CA ASP A 90 -13.48 -3.41 2.92
C ASP A 90 -14.44 -4.31 3.70
N ASP A 91 -14.68 -3.95 4.94
CA ASP A 91 -15.61 -4.64 5.83
C ASP A 91 -16.92 -3.89 6.03
N SER A 92 -17.25 -2.99 5.12
CA SER A 92 -18.47 -2.20 5.22
C SER A 92 -19.73 -3.03 5.06
N ASN A 93 -19.62 -4.19 4.43
CA ASN A 93 -20.71 -5.13 4.27
C ASN A 93 -20.64 -6.20 5.35
N ALA A 94 -21.75 -6.50 6.00
CA ALA A 94 -21.78 -7.50 7.07
C ALA A 94 -21.37 -8.90 6.60
N GLN A 95 -21.40 -9.16 5.30
CA GLN A 95 -21.00 -10.44 4.73
C GLN A 95 -19.58 -10.43 4.20
N SER A 96 -18.87 -9.32 4.35
CA SER A 96 -17.49 -9.22 3.90
C SER A 96 -16.59 -10.10 4.76
N GLU A 97 -15.68 -10.79 4.10
CA GLU A 97 -14.68 -11.62 4.75
C GLU A 97 -13.29 -11.16 4.30
N PRO A 98 -12.28 -11.36 5.14
CA PRO A 98 -10.92 -11.05 4.72
C PRO A 98 -10.57 -11.84 3.46
N PRO A 99 -9.96 -11.19 2.46
CA PRO A 99 -9.55 -11.89 1.25
C PRO A 99 -8.39 -12.83 1.54
N ASP A 100 -8.28 -13.86 0.71
CA ASP A 100 -7.11 -14.73 0.77
C ASP A 100 -5.92 -14.00 0.17
N VAL A 101 -4.81 -14.00 0.89
CA VAL A 101 -3.57 -13.41 0.42
C VAL A 101 -2.61 -14.51 0.06
N VAL A 102 -2.09 -14.47 -1.17
CA VAL A 102 -1.15 -15.46 -1.67
C VAL A 102 0.06 -14.73 -2.24
N VAL A 103 1.24 -15.20 -1.89
CA VAL A 103 2.50 -14.70 -2.44
C VAL A 103 3.09 -15.80 -3.31
N GLN A 104 3.42 -15.46 -4.55
CA GLN A 104 4.05 -16.41 -5.46
C GLN A 104 5.10 -15.72 -6.32
N ALA A 105 6.05 -16.50 -6.80
CA ALA A 105 7.07 -15.97 -7.70
C ALA A 105 6.44 -15.60 -9.03
N ASP A 106 6.90 -14.48 -9.60
CA ASP A 106 6.43 -14.07 -10.92
C ASP A 106 7.01 -15.03 -11.96
N PRO A 107 6.16 -15.71 -12.75
CA PRO A 107 6.65 -16.68 -13.73
C PRO A 107 7.39 -16.04 -14.90
N GLU A 108 7.24 -14.74 -15.11
CA GLU A 108 7.84 -14.05 -16.25
C GLU A 108 9.06 -13.21 -15.84
N ASN A 109 9.18 -12.85 -14.58
CA ASN A 109 10.24 -11.98 -14.09
C ASN A 109 10.95 -12.60 -12.91
N GLU A 110 12.17 -13.04 -13.10
CA GLU A 110 12.96 -13.56 -11.99
C GLU A 110 13.27 -12.45 -11.00
N GLY A 111 13.21 -12.80 -9.72
CA GLY A 111 13.49 -11.85 -8.64
C GLY A 111 12.31 -10.99 -8.25
N GLN A 112 11.15 -11.23 -8.84
CA GLN A 112 9.93 -10.54 -8.44
C GLN A 112 8.93 -11.51 -7.83
N LEU A 113 8.19 -11.02 -6.86
CA LEU A 113 7.11 -11.75 -6.23
C LEU A 113 5.80 -11.04 -6.50
N GLN A 114 4.75 -11.82 -6.71
CA GLN A 114 3.41 -11.30 -6.89
C GLN A 114 2.62 -11.52 -5.61
N VAL A 115 1.97 -10.47 -5.15
CA VAL A 115 1.06 -10.56 -4.01
C VAL A 115 -0.36 -10.51 -4.55
N TRP A 116 -1.09 -11.58 -4.31
CA TRP A 116 -2.48 -11.73 -4.74
C TRP A 116 -3.41 -11.54 -3.57
N MET A 117 -4.47 -10.80 -3.80
CA MET A 117 -5.55 -10.65 -2.84
C MET A 117 -6.82 -11.13 -3.55
N GLY A 118 -7.27 -12.35 -3.20
CA GLY A 118 -8.32 -13.00 -3.95
C GLY A 118 -7.84 -13.35 -5.36
N ASP A 119 -8.53 -12.84 -6.35
CA ASP A 119 -8.21 -13.09 -7.76
C ASP A 119 -7.40 -11.95 -8.40
N GLN A 120 -6.98 -10.97 -7.60
CA GLN A 120 -6.34 -9.76 -8.08
C GLN A 120 -4.90 -9.68 -7.61
N ILE A 121 -3.97 -9.37 -8.54
CA ILE A 121 -2.61 -9.02 -8.15
C ILE A 121 -2.64 -7.57 -7.67
N VAL A 122 -2.24 -7.35 -6.42
CA VAL A 122 -2.23 -6.01 -5.84
C VAL A 122 -0.84 -5.42 -5.72
N ALA A 123 0.18 -6.25 -5.78
CA ALA A 123 1.56 -5.76 -5.72
C ALA A 123 2.51 -6.69 -6.44
N GLN A 124 3.54 -6.10 -7.02
CA GLN A 124 4.71 -6.81 -7.52
C GLN A 124 5.90 -6.32 -6.70
N VAL A 125 6.53 -7.23 -5.98
CA VAL A 125 7.58 -6.90 -5.03
C VAL A 125 8.92 -7.36 -5.56
N SER A 126 9.84 -6.43 -5.72
CA SER A 126 11.21 -6.71 -6.17
C SER A 126 12.17 -6.61 -4.99
N GLY A 127 13.19 -7.41 -4.99
CA GLY A 127 14.23 -7.39 -3.97
C GLY A 127 14.30 -8.69 -3.17
N PRO A 128 13.27 -9.04 -2.39
CA PRO A 128 13.34 -10.28 -1.61
C PRO A 128 13.17 -11.50 -2.50
N SER A 129 13.87 -12.57 -2.16
CA SER A 129 13.66 -13.85 -2.82
C SER A 129 12.45 -14.58 -2.26
N GLN A 130 11.96 -14.12 -1.13
CA GLN A 130 10.90 -14.76 -0.39
C GLN A 130 10.19 -13.72 0.47
N LEU A 131 8.87 -13.83 0.56
CA LEU A 131 8.07 -12.95 1.38
C LEU A 131 7.11 -13.84 2.17
N ASP A 132 7.20 -13.77 3.49
CA ASP A 132 6.37 -14.59 4.34
C ASP A 132 5.06 -13.90 4.66
N MET A 133 4.05 -14.70 5.00
CA MET A 133 2.76 -14.14 5.43
C MET A 133 2.90 -13.31 6.71
N ALA A 134 3.99 -13.53 7.48
CA ALA A 134 4.26 -12.71 8.66
C ALA A 134 4.65 -11.29 8.29
N ASP A 135 5.12 -11.06 7.08
CA ASP A 135 5.48 -9.72 6.59
C ASP A 135 4.28 -8.94 6.06
N ILE A 136 3.14 -9.61 5.94
CA ILE A 136 1.91 -9.04 5.40
C ILE A 136 0.85 -9.06 6.48
N SER A 137 0.22 -7.92 6.71
CA SER A 137 -0.88 -7.79 7.66
C SER A 137 -2.16 -7.43 6.92
N LEU A 138 -3.26 -8.04 7.33
CA LEU A 138 -4.59 -7.68 6.84
C LEU A 138 -5.29 -6.88 7.93
N ILE A 139 -5.88 -5.76 7.54
CA ILE A 139 -6.64 -4.94 8.46
C ILE A 139 -7.94 -4.54 7.76
N SER A 140 -9.04 -4.58 8.50
CA SER A 140 -10.30 -4.12 7.96
C SER A 140 -10.32 -2.61 7.82
N LEU A 141 -11.13 -2.11 6.90
CA LEU A 141 -11.26 -0.67 6.70
C LEU A 141 -11.75 0.04 7.96
N SER A 142 -12.67 -0.58 8.71
CA SER A 142 -13.12 -0.02 9.98
C SER A 142 -11.98 0.15 10.97
N SER A 143 -11.12 -0.86 11.07
CA SER A 143 -9.96 -0.80 11.96
C SER A 143 -8.93 0.21 11.47
N ALA A 144 -8.72 0.30 10.17
CA ALA A 144 -7.80 1.28 9.58
C ALA A 144 -8.27 2.71 9.87
N LYS A 145 -9.56 2.96 9.77
CA LYS A 145 -10.13 4.27 10.11
C LYS A 145 -9.95 4.58 11.59
N ALA A 146 -10.16 3.58 12.45
CA ALA A 146 -10.00 3.76 13.90
C ALA A 146 -8.53 4.06 14.25
N LEU A 147 -7.58 3.55 13.48
CA LEU A 147 -6.15 3.81 13.66
C LEU A 147 -5.68 5.06 12.92
N GLU A 148 -6.57 5.72 12.21
CA GLU A 148 -6.28 6.92 11.41
C GLU A 148 -5.28 6.68 10.29
N LEU A 149 -5.13 5.43 9.86
CA LEU A 149 -4.20 5.10 8.77
C LEU A 149 -4.69 5.61 7.41
N VAL A 150 -6.00 5.71 7.23
CA VAL A 150 -6.59 6.14 5.97
C VAL A 150 -7.38 7.43 6.09
N GLN A 151 -7.16 8.17 7.18
CA GLN A 151 -7.79 9.47 7.40
C GLN A 151 -6.81 10.57 7.78
N PRO A 152 -5.60 10.57 7.23
CA PRO A 152 -4.64 11.60 7.65
C PRO A 152 -5.07 13.01 7.29
N PHE A 153 -5.93 13.15 6.31
CA PHE A 153 -6.48 14.44 5.91
C PHE A 153 -7.96 14.57 6.23
N ALA A 154 -8.49 13.66 7.01
CA ALA A 154 -9.81 13.87 7.53
C ALA A 154 -9.81 15.19 8.28
N SER A 155 -10.91 15.91 8.19
CA SER A 155 -10.95 17.24 8.72
C SER A 155 -10.45 17.28 10.16
N PRO A 156 -9.43 18.04 10.48
CA PRO A 156 -8.96 18.15 11.85
C PRO A 156 -10.00 18.84 12.74
N GLY A 157 -10.91 19.53 12.14
CA GLY A 157 -12.01 20.11 12.90
C GLY A 157 -13.01 19.08 13.38
N ALA A 158 -12.88 17.87 12.95
CA ALA A 158 -13.83 16.80 13.32
C ALA A 158 -13.62 16.29 14.73
N GLN A 159 -12.74 16.84 15.46
CA GLN A 159 -12.62 16.48 16.86
C GLN A 159 -13.64 17.05 17.70
#